data_c20c76b67398c32bf53e37572efb2feb
#
_entry.id   c20c76b67398c32bf53e37572efb2feb
#
_cell.length_a   1.000
_cell.length_b   1.000
_cell.length_c   1.000
_cell.angle_alpha   90.00
_cell.angle_beta   90.00
_cell.angle_gamma   90.00
#
_symmetry.space_group_name_H-M   'P 1'
#
loop_
_entity.id
_entity.type
_entity.pdbx_description
1 polymer ?
#
loop_
_entity_poly.entity_id
_entity_poly.type
_entity_poly.pdbx_seq_one_letter_code
_entity_poly.pdbx_strand_id
1 'polypeptide(L)'
;MKRGLILLLSAVFMACGQSSSNKSDKPQVRQNGVEVLSFHAKKRCPTCIAIEQLTREVVESEFVTQLADSSLVLRVVDIAENEELADQYEITWSALLVNRYKDGKESVTDLTRFAFANARTNPEKFKAELKAQIEKMLAE
;
A
#
# COMPACT_ATOMS: atom_id res chain seq x y z
N MET A 1 -47.17 1.86 -54.49
CA MET A 1 -47.92 1.24 -53.38
C MET A 1 -47.14 0.01 -52.92
N LYS A 2 -46.56 0.07 -51.80
CA LYS A 2 -46.48 -0.97 -50.74
C LYS A 2 -45.44 -0.55 -49.70
N ARG A 3 -45.96 -0.22 -48.55
CA ARG A 3 -45.26 0.19 -47.35
C ARG A 3 -44.51 -1.04 -46.76
N GLY A 4 -43.21 -0.96 -46.66
CA GLY A 4 -42.38 -1.91 -45.90
C GLY A 4 -41.89 -1.26 -44.63
N LEU A 5 -42.53 -1.57 -43.50
CA LEU A 5 -42.21 -1.14 -42.17
C LEU A 5 -41.03 -2.01 -41.66
N ILE A 6 -39.85 -1.44 -41.59
CA ILE A 6 -38.67 -2.12 -41.00
C ILE A 6 -38.62 -1.74 -39.53
N LEU A 7 -38.95 -2.69 -38.66
CA LEU A 7 -38.75 -2.66 -37.23
C LEU A 7 -37.27 -2.85 -36.94
N LEU A 8 -36.60 -1.76 -36.51
CA LEU A 8 -35.26 -1.82 -35.95
C LEU A 8 -35.32 -2.30 -34.50
N LEU A 9 -34.94 -3.53 -34.31
CA LEU A 9 -34.81 -4.15 -32.99
C LEU A 9 -33.47 -3.69 -32.38
N SER A 10 -33.52 -2.70 -31.50
CA SER A 10 -32.35 -2.26 -30.72
C SER A 10 -32.04 -3.26 -29.65
N ALA A 11 -31.03 -4.09 -29.86
CA ALA A 11 -30.45 -4.94 -28.83
C ALA A 11 -29.53 -4.11 -27.92
N VAL A 12 -29.99 -3.79 -26.73
CA VAL A 12 -29.17 -3.21 -25.67
C VAL A 12 -28.32 -4.33 -25.05
N PHE A 13 -27.08 -4.40 -25.45
CA PHE A 13 -26.09 -5.23 -24.73
C PHE A 13 -25.67 -4.51 -23.45
N MET A 14 -26.25 -4.92 -22.32
CA MET A 14 -25.68 -4.64 -21.00
C MET A 14 -24.45 -5.53 -20.80
N ALA A 15 -23.29 -4.98 -21.13
CA ALA A 15 -22.03 -5.56 -20.73
C ALA A 15 -21.80 -5.28 -19.23
N CYS A 16 -22.16 -6.23 -18.35
CA CYS A 16 -21.64 -6.27 -16.99
C CYS A 16 -20.14 -6.54 -17.06
N GLY A 17 -19.35 -5.47 -16.98
CA GLY A 17 -17.92 -5.56 -16.78
C GLY A 17 -17.64 -6.11 -15.39
N GLN A 18 -17.34 -7.41 -15.28
CA GLN A 18 -16.71 -7.96 -14.10
C GLN A 18 -15.29 -7.40 -14.00
N SER A 19 -15.10 -6.43 -13.10
CA SER A 19 -13.79 -6.02 -12.64
C SER A 19 -13.17 -7.16 -11.85
N SER A 20 -12.48 -8.05 -12.53
CA SER A 20 -11.50 -8.92 -11.92
C SER A 20 -10.30 -8.07 -11.51
N SER A 21 -10.26 -7.65 -10.26
CA SER A 21 -9.09 -7.03 -9.68
C SER A 21 -8.00 -8.08 -9.45
N ASN A 22 -7.34 -8.53 -10.53
CA ASN A 22 -6.01 -9.10 -10.43
C ASN A 22 -5.05 -7.94 -10.17
N LYS A 23 -4.86 -7.59 -8.90
CA LYS A 23 -3.73 -6.78 -8.49
C LYS A 23 -2.46 -7.62 -8.65
N SER A 24 -1.87 -7.56 -9.82
CA SER A 24 -0.44 -7.84 -9.95
C SER A 24 0.27 -6.66 -9.31
N ASP A 25 0.88 -6.87 -8.15
CA ASP A 25 1.71 -5.89 -7.45
C ASP A 25 3.03 -5.67 -8.19
N LYS A 26 2.95 -5.20 -9.44
CA LYS A 26 4.13 -4.70 -10.12
C LYS A 26 4.59 -3.42 -9.42
N PRO A 27 5.91 -3.19 -9.30
CA PRO A 27 6.45 -1.95 -8.77
C PRO A 27 5.82 -0.77 -9.51
N GLN A 28 4.93 -0.05 -8.85
CA GLN A 28 4.36 1.15 -9.44
C GLN A 28 5.36 2.28 -9.28
N VAL A 29 5.89 2.76 -10.39
CA VAL A 29 6.73 3.97 -10.39
C VAL A 29 5.84 5.16 -9.99
N ARG A 30 5.87 5.52 -8.71
CA ARG A 30 5.18 6.70 -8.20
C ARG A 30 5.98 7.95 -8.56
N GLN A 31 5.29 8.99 -8.98
CA GLN A 31 5.94 10.27 -9.24
C GLN A 31 6.04 11.12 -7.97
N ASN A 32 4.97 11.13 -7.16
CA ASN A 32 4.91 11.89 -5.92
C ASN A 32 4.09 11.14 -4.86
N GLY A 33 4.36 11.43 -3.59
CA GLY A 33 3.60 10.90 -2.46
C GLY A 33 4.46 10.07 -1.50
N VAL A 34 3.81 9.48 -0.52
CA VAL A 34 4.43 8.62 0.50
C VAL A 34 3.88 7.20 0.37
N GLU A 35 4.73 6.22 0.56
CA GLU A 35 4.36 4.82 0.59
C GLU A 35 4.90 4.16 1.86
N VAL A 36 4.03 3.53 2.63
CA VAL A 36 4.41 2.71 3.76
C VAL A 36 4.41 1.25 3.31
N LEU A 37 5.55 0.60 3.37
CA LEU A 37 5.75 -0.80 3.01
C LEU A 37 5.96 -1.64 4.27
N SER A 38 5.01 -2.52 4.56
CA SER A 38 5.12 -3.49 5.64
C SER A 38 5.34 -4.88 5.06
N PHE A 39 6.60 -5.31 5.03
CA PHE A 39 6.97 -6.64 4.54
C PHE A 39 6.81 -7.70 5.61
N HIS A 40 6.33 -8.86 5.23
CA HIS A 40 6.27 -10.03 6.09
C HIS A 40 6.64 -11.32 5.34
N ALA A 41 7.25 -12.24 6.07
CA ALA A 41 7.47 -13.59 5.60
C ALA A 41 6.21 -14.45 5.79
N LYS A 42 6.10 -15.57 5.09
CA LYS A 42 4.99 -16.52 5.22
C LYS A 42 4.81 -17.00 6.65
N LYS A 43 5.92 -17.28 7.35
CA LYS A 43 5.90 -17.62 8.78
C LYS A 43 6.03 -16.34 9.60
N ARG A 44 4.96 -15.92 10.22
CA ARG A 44 4.87 -14.65 10.94
C ARG A 44 5.16 -14.82 12.44
N CYS A 45 6.07 -14.01 12.95
CA CYS A 45 6.35 -13.94 14.39
C CYS A 45 5.34 -13.01 15.10
N PRO A 46 5.13 -13.15 16.43
CA PRO A 46 4.23 -12.25 17.17
C PRO A 46 4.57 -10.77 17.02
N THR A 47 5.87 -10.42 16.96
CA THR A 47 6.32 -9.04 16.75
C THR A 47 6.02 -8.57 15.33
N CYS A 48 6.19 -9.44 14.32
CA CYS A 48 5.86 -9.13 12.94
C CYS A 48 4.37 -8.82 12.76
N ILE A 49 3.51 -9.58 13.45
CA ILE A 49 2.06 -9.36 13.46
C ILE A 49 1.73 -8.02 14.13
N ALA A 50 2.36 -7.71 15.28
CA ALA A 50 2.15 -6.46 15.99
C ALA A 50 2.59 -5.24 15.16
N ILE A 51 3.72 -5.33 14.44
CA ILE A 51 4.18 -4.26 13.54
C ILE A 51 3.12 -3.96 12.48
N GLU A 52 2.61 -4.98 11.79
CA GLU A 52 1.59 -4.76 10.77
C GLU A 52 0.31 -4.18 11.35
N GLN A 53 -0.20 -4.73 12.46
CA GLN A 53 -1.43 -4.25 13.09
C GLN A 53 -1.34 -2.79 13.50
N LEU A 54 -0.25 -2.39 14.18
CA LEU A 54 -0.03 -1.01 14.60
C LEU A 54 0.21 -0.08 13.41
N THR A 55 0.88 -0.56 12.36
CA THR A 55 1.06 0.21 11.13
C THR A 55 -0.28 0.51 10.46
N ARG A 56 -1.15 -0.50 10.32
CA ARG A 56 -2.50 -0.30 9.79
C ARG A 56 -3.31 0.66 10.66
N GLU A 57 -3.29 0.47 11.98
CA GLU A 57 -3.99 1.35 12.92
C GLU A 57 -3.59 2.82 12.71
N VAL A 58 -2.30 3.14 12.69
CA VAL A 58 -1.81 4.51 12.46
C VAL A 58 -2.23 5.05 11.11
N VAL A 59 -1.97 4.30 10.04
CA VAL A 59 -2.23 4.78 8.68
C VAL A 59 -3.72 4.96 8.41
N GLU A 60 -4.54 4.01 8.83
CA GLU A 60 -5.99 4.02 8.56
C GLU A 60 -6.77 4.99 9.48
N SER A 61 -6.26 5.30 10.67
CA SER A 61 -6.92 6.24 11.60
C SER A 61 -6.44 7.68 11.46
N GLU A 62 -5.15 7.89 11.24
CA GLU A 62 -4.55 9.23 11.28
C GLU A 62 -4.44 9.89 9.89
N PHE A 63 -4.45 9.09 8.80
CA PHE A 63 -4.18 9.56 7.44
C PHE A 63 -5.31 9.28 6.45
N VAL A 64 -6.56 9.33 6.91
CA VAL A 64 -7.76 9.03 6.10
C VAL A 64 -7.82 9.86 4.82
N THR A 65 -7.51 11.16 4.91
CA THR A 65 -7.53 12.07 3.75
C THR A 65 -6.44 11.72 2.75
N GLN A 66 -5.23 11.44 3.23
CA GLN A 66 -4.08 11.12 2.39
C GLN A 66 -4.22 9.74 1.72
N LEU A 67 -4.90 8.81 2.38
CA LEU A 67 -5.29 7.53 1.75
C LEU A 67 -6.34 7.75 0.65
N ALA A 68 -7.32 8.63 0.89
CA ALA A 68 -8.40 8.90 -0.06
C ALA A 68 -7.89 9.59 -1.34
N ASP A 69 -6.96 10.54 -1.22
CA ASP A 69 -6.37 11.25 -2.35
C ASP A 69 -5.11 10.56 -2.93
N SER A 70 -4.73 9.42 -2.35
CA SER A 70 -3.56 8.63 -2.75
C SER A 70 -2.21 9.34 -2.57
N SER A 71 -2.12 10.42 -1.80
CA SER A 71 -0.84 11.02 -1.41
C SER A 71 -0.07 10.13 -0.43
N LEU A 72 -0.78 9.26 0.31
CA LEU A 72 -0.24 8.17 1.10
C LEU A 72 -0.82 6.83 0.64
N VAL A 73 0.01 5.80 0.54
CA VAL A 73 -0.40 4.42 0.29
C VAL A 73 0.22 3.50 1.33
N LEU A 74 -0.56 2.57 1.86
CA LEU A 74 -0.08 1.46 2.65
C LEU A 74 -0.09 0.19 1.81
N ARG A 75 1.04 -0.50 1.75
CA ARG A 75 1.14 -1.84 1.17
C ARG A 75 1.67 -2.82 2.21
N VAL A 76 0.91 -3.87 2.43
CA VAL A 76 1.37 -5.04 3.20
C VAL A 76 1.79 -6.09 2.20
N VAL A 77 3.03 -6.50 2.28
CA VAL A 77 3.73 -7.27 1.24
C VAL A 77 4.15 -8.62 1.79
N ASP A 78 3.60 -9.71 1.24
CA ASP A 78 4.14 -11.05 1.43
C ASP A 78 5.38 -11.20 0.54
N ILE A 79 6.54 -11.42 1.16
CA ILE A 79 7.83 -11.55 0.45
C ILE A 79 7.80 -12.71 -0.56
N ALA A 80 7.14 -13.83 -0.22
CA ALA A 80 7.09 -14.99 -1.07
C ALA A 80 6.20 -14.79 -2.31
N GLU A 81 5.26 -13.87 -2.25
CA GLU A 81 4.37 -13.52 -3.36
C GLU A 81 4.86 -12.31 -4.18
N ASN A 82 5.83 -11.56 -3.63
CA ASN A 82 6.36 -10.32 -4.21
C ASN A 82 7.89 -10.28 -4.16
N GLU A 83 8.54 -11.32 -4.68
CA GLU A 83 10.00 -11.46 -4.65
C GLU A 83 10.72 -10.28 -5.31
N GLU A 84 10.23 -9.80 -6.47
CA GLU A 84 10.81 -8.67 -7.19
C GLU A 84 10.85 -7.38 -6.32
N LEU A 85 9.78 -7.11 -5.58
CA LEU A 85 9.71 -5.95 -4.70
C LEU A 85 10.59 -6.13 -3.46
N ALA A 86 10.64 -7.34 -2.90
CA ALA A 86 11.50 -7.66 -1.77
C ALA A 86 12.98 -7.52 -2.16
N ASP A 87 13.38 -8.01 -3.33
CA ASP A 87 14.73 -7.90 -3.87
C ASP A 87 15.12 -6.44 -4.14
N GLN A 88 14.20 -5.62 -4.63
CA GLN A 88 14.44 -4.18 -4.86
C GLN A 88 14.90 -3.46 -3.59
N TYR A 89 14.36 -3.85 -2.43
CA TYR A 89 14.72 -3.26 -1.13
C TYR A 89 15.65 -4.15 -0.30
N GLU A 90 16.18 -5.23 -0.88
CA GLU A 90 17.06 -6.21 -0.22
C GLU A 90 16.41 -6.81 1.05
N ILE A 91 15.08 -7.01 1.01
CA ILE A 91 14.31 -7.52 2.13
C ILE A 91 14.22 -9.05 2.07
N THR A 92 14.82 -9.72 3.05
CA THR A 92 14.76 -11.17 3.22
C THR A 92 13.90 -11.62 4.40
N TRP A 93 13.39 -10.67 5.18
CA TRP A 93 12.64 -10.86 6.40
C TRP A 93 11.56 -9.78 6.55
N SER A 94 10.78 -9.80 7.64
CA SER A 94 9.83 -8.72 7.92
C SER A 94 10.53 -7.38 8.08
N ALA A 95 10.00 -6.35 7.44
CA ALA A 95 10.55 -4.99 7.47
C ALA A 95 9.43 -3.94 7.44
N LEU A 96 9.75 -2.74 7.91
CA LEU A 96 8.88 -1.58 7.82
C LEU A 96 9.66 -0.42 7.21
N LEU A 97 9.25 -0.02 6.00
CA LEU A 97 9.85 1.10 5.29
C LEU A 97 8.82 2.22 5.10
N VAL A 98 9.27 3.47 5.14
CA VAL A 98 8.50 4.63 4.72
C VAL A 98 9.26 5.32 3.59
N ASN A 99 8.65 5.36 2.41
CA ASN A 99 9.27 5.87 1.20
C ASN A 99 8.59 7.16 0.77
N ARG A 100 9.40 8.17 0.44
CA ARG A 100 8.95 9.42 -0.16
C ARG A 100 9.32 9.44 -1.63
N TYR A 101 8.36 9.73 -2.48
CA TYR A 101 8.55 9.97 -3.91
C TYR A 101 8.35 11.45 -4.20
N LYS A 102 9.30 12.06 -4.88
CA LYS A 102 9.25 13.45 -5.35
C LYS A 102 9.90 13.56 -6.73
N ASP A 103 9.11 13.95 -7.72
CA ASP A 103 9.55 14.04 -9.12
C ASP A 103 10.20 12.75 -9.63
N GLY A 104 9.62 11.61 -9.26
CA GLY A 104 10.10 10.27 -9.60
C GLY A 104 11.34 9.81 -8.85
N LYS A 105 11.87 10.61 -7.92
CA LYS A 105 12.98 10.21 -7.04
C LYS A 105 12.44 9.64 -5.74
N GLU A 106 13.00 8.52 -5.33
CA GLU A 106 12.66 7.84 -4.09
C GLU A 106 13.66 8.16 -2.98
N SER A 107 13.12 8.37 -1.77
CA SER A 107 13.88 8.44 -0.52
C SER A 107 13.29 7.43 0.44
N VAL A 108 14.10 6.47 0.88
CA VAL A 108 13.69 5.36 1.74
C VAL A 108 14.13 5.63 3.18
N THR A 109 13.19 5.49 4.12
CA THR A 109 13.50 5.43 5.55
C THR A 109 13.15 4.05 6.09
N ASP A 110 14.17 3.34 6.58
CA ASP A 110 14.02 2.02 7.18
C ASP A 110 13.74 2.15 8.68
N LEU A 111 12.52 1.80 9.07
CA LEU A 111 12.06 1.76 10.46
C LEU A 111 12.08 0.36 11.07
N THR A 112 12.60 -0.64 10.37
CA THR A 112 12.54 -2.05 10.79
C THR A 112 13.10 -2.27 12.19
N ARG A 113 14.31 -1.79 12.45
CA ARG A 113 14.97 -1.96 13.77
C ARG A 113 14.16 -1.29 14.88
N PHE A 114 13.66 -0.09 14.63
CA PHE A 114 12.81 0.65 15.57
C PHE A 114 11.49 -0.10 15.82
N ALA A 115 10.86 -0.59 14.77
CA ALA A 115 9.61 -1.31 14.82
C ALA A 115 9.73 -2.60 15.66
N PHE A 116 10.74 -3.41 15.42
CA PHE A 116 11.00 -4.62 16.21
C PHE A 116 11.27 -4.34 17.70
N ALA A 117 11.93 -3.24 18.00
CA ALA A 117 12.23 -2.87 19.38
C ALA A 117 11.00 -2.36 20.15
N ASN A 118 10.00 -1.78 19.47
CA ASN A 118 8.93 -1.04 20.13
C ASN A 118 7.52 -1.62 19.93
N ALA A 119 7.22 -2.33 18.84
CA ALA A 119 5.84 -2.73 18.52
C ALA A 119 5.14 -3.51 19.63
N ARG A 120 5.84 -4.35 20.36
CA ARG A 120 5.28 -5.11 21.48
C ARG A 120 5.55 -4.51 22.86
N THR A 121 6.66 -3.82 23.02
CA THR A 121 7.13 -3.31 24.31
C THR A 121 6.66 -1.92 24.62
N ASN A 122 6.46 -1.10 23.57
CA ASN A 122 6.01 0.29 23.69
C ASN A 122 5.20 0.70 22.46
N PRO A 123 3.98 0.17 22.28
CA PRO A 123 3.15 0.41 21.09
C PRO A 123 2.81 1.89 20.88
N GLU A 124 2.64 2.67 21.94
CA GLU A 124 2.36 4.11 21.82
C GLU A 124 3.57 4.86 21.24
N LYS A 125 4.79 4.50 21.65
CA LYS A 125 6.00 5.06 21.06
C LYS A 125 6.13 4.66 19.59
N PHE A 126 5.79 3.41 19.25
CA PHE A 126 5.79 2.95 17.87
C PHE A 126 4.85 3.78 17.02
N LYS A 127 3.59 3.95 17.46
CA LYS A 127 2.57 4.72 16.74
C LYS A 127 2.99 6.19 16.55
N ALA A 128 3.48 6.82 17.61
CA ALA A 128 3.91 8.22 17.57
C ALA A 128 5.06 8.45 16.58
N GLU A 129 6.07 7.60 16.58
CA GLU A 129 7.22 7.73 15.68
C GLU A 129 6.84 7.45 14.22
N LEU A 130 6.04 6.41 13.96
CA LEU A 130 5.57 6.12 12.61
C LEU A 130 4.74 7.28 12.05
N LYS A 131 3.82 7.84 12.85
CA LYS A 131 3.04 9.02 12.49
C LYS A 131 3.95 10.20 12.17
N ALA A 132 4.88 10.54 13.05
CA ALA A 132 5.80 11.67 12.86
C ALA A 132 6.66 11.50 11.59
N GLN A 133 7.11 10.29 11.29
CA GLN A 133 7.88 10.01 10.09
C GLN A 133 7.06 10.18 8.81
N ILE A 134 5.81 9.71 8.80
CA ILE A 134 4.89 9.90 7.67
C ILE A 134 4.58 11.39 7.47
N GLU A 135 4.22 12.11 8.55
CA GLU A 135 3.95 13.55 8.50
C GLU A 135 5.14 14.34 7.95
N LYS A 136 6.35 14.04 8.42
CA LYS A 136 7.57 14.65 7.91
C LYS A 136 7.71 14.44 6.41
N MET A 137 7.53 13.20 5.93
CA MET A 137 7.67 12.88 4.51
C MET A 137 6.57 13.47 3.63
N LEU A 138 5.37 13.65 4.16
CA LEU A 138 4.28 14.34 3.46
C LEU A 138 4.52 15.85 3.32
N ALA A 139 5.28 16.45 4.25
CA ALA A 139 5.61 17.88 4.26
C ALA A 139 6.79 18.26 3.35
N GLU A 140 7.62 17.32 2.94
CA GLU A 140 8.79 17.53 2.05
C GLU A 140 8.38 17.62 0.57
#